data_7d553775104225e94b6234de53ff9b38
#
_entry.id   7d553775104225e94b6234de53ff9b38
#
_cell.length_a   1.000
_cell.length_b   1.000
_cell.length_c   1.000
_cell.angle_alpha   90.00
_cell.angle_beta   90.00
_cell.angle_gamma   90.00
#
_symmetry.space_group_name_H-M   'P 1'
#
loop_
_entity.id
_entity.type
_entity.pdbx_description
1 polymer ?
#
loop_
_entity_poly.entity_id
_entity_poly.type
_entity_poly.pdbx_seq_one_letter_code
_entity_poly.pdbx_strand_id
1 'polypeptide(L)'
;MKHMIIDIRNRIEFLIGCGFAVPKVAKDIGRDPSTVRNELLKHRIASDKGYGCSNRLCAHFDECTRTSFDGFGDRKRKCQPKCFKSCPDFREASCPRLANPPFVCNGCEKERSCPLPKKFYIAAVAQEQYESERSLSRTGVHPDKATIEEMDKVLSPCIRKGQSPMAVIASNAKIFGGYAKSTIYGWIADGLFSAKTHDLPFAGTRKKPHKKPEAKTDAKCRIRRTIQDMWSWLREHVGQVVTCEFDTVIGSISGKLLFTMTFPETGLSLAFLRDKKSSQTCTRIFNMLWTVAGPGLFRKLFLNSLTDNGAEFSDPVMIENYRPDPEHNPTKLLPRGVRFWYADPYCSTHKPHIERVHEDIRRVLMKGTSFNALDQDGINLVMSHVNSMHKPSLGDRTPYDVFIEKHGESGRKLLEALGIRKVPGNQVTLHPFLLGQKFQRHADKVTLRKNGVTNGKKPGPESKKPGSDK
;
A
#
# COMPACT_ATOMS: atom_id res chain seq x y z
N MET A 1 26.23 -12.86 -8.24
CA MET A 1 27.22 -13.86 -7.76
C MET A 1 26.49 -15.10 -7.31
N LYS A 2 26.93 -16.32 -7.72
CA LYS A 2 26.36 -17.55 -7.19
C LYS A 2 26.80 -17.72 -5.74
N HIS A 3 25.86 -17.90 -4.82
CA HIS A 3 26.14 -18.14 -3.40
C HIS A 3 27.00 -19.39 -3.19
N MET A 4 27.77 -19.40 -2.11
CA MET A 4 28.59 -20.59 -1.73
C MET A 4 27.64 -21.58 -1.05
N ILE A 5 27.58 -22.80 -1.58
CA ILE A 5 26.76 -23.91 -1.07
C ILE A 5 27.61 -24.83 -0.17
N ILE A 6 26.96 -25.66 0.63
CA ILE A 6 27.60 -26.53 1.61
C ILE A 6 28.65 -27.44 0.96
N ASP A 7 28.42 -27.97 -0.25
CA ASP A 7 29.38 -28.86 -0.93
C ASP A 7 30.70 -28.15 -1.25
N ILE A 8 30.63 -26.88 -1.65
CA ILE A 8 31.80 -26.04 -1.89
C ILE A 8 32.52 -25.77 -0.56
N ARG A 9 31.83 -25.55 0.53
CA ARG A 9 32.40 -25.36 1.87
C ARG A 9 33.08 -26.62 2.38
N ASN A 10 32.46 -27.77 2.20
CA ASN A 10 33.08 -29.09 2.52
C ASN A 10 34.36 -29.30 1.71
N ARG A 11 34.34 -28.91 0.43
CA ARG A 11 35.54 -29.04 -0.42
C ARG A 11 36.65 -28.11 0.04
N ILE A 12 36.35 -26.88 0.45
CA ILE A 12 37.33 -25.93 1.04
C ILE A 12 37.92 -26.53 2.31
N GLU A 13 37.10 -27.00 3.25
CA GLU A 13 37.55 -27.60 4.50
C GLU A 13 38.49 -28.77 4.26
N PHE A 14 38.10 -29.69 3.38
CA PHE A 14 38.91 -30.84 3.02
C PHE A 14 40.26 -30.44 2.44
N LEU A 15 40.31 -29.58 1.42
CA LEU A 15 41.54 -29.19 0.74
C LEU A 15 42.47 -28.39 1.65
N ILE A 16 41.98 -27.49 2.49
CA ILE A 16 42.76 -26.75 3.48
C ILE A 16 43.28 -27.75 4.54
N GLY A 17 42.47 -28.73 4.94
CA GLY A 17 42.88 -29.82 5.85
C GLY A 17 44.01 -30.66 5.28
N CYS A 18 44.05 -30.86 3.97
CA CYS A 18 45.17 -31.50 3.27
C CYS A 18 46.42 -30.59 3.09
N GLY A 19 46.41 -29.36 3.58
CA GLY A 19 47.53 -28.43 3.51
C GLY A 19 47.65 -27.65 2.19
N PHE A 20 46.64 -27.71 1.29
CA PHE A 20 46.69 -26.94 0.05
C PHE A 20 46.60 -25.43 0.27
N ALA A 21 47.40 -24.69 -0.49
CA ALA A 21 47.38 -23.22 -0.46
C ALA A 21 46.07 -22.65 -1.07
N VAL A 22 45.61 -21.49 -0.55
CA VAL A 22 44.35 -20.86 -0.95
C VAL A 22 44.19 -20.66 -2.47
N PRO A 23 45.22 -20.28 -3.26
CA PRO A 23 45.09 -20.18 -4.72
C PRO A 23 44.77 -21.52 -5.38
N LYS A 24 45.34 -22.64 -4.87
CA LYS A 24 45.07 -23.98 -5.41
C LYS A 24 43.63 -24.43 -5.06
N VAL A 25 43.16 -24.14 -3.84
CA VAL A 25 41.80 -24.42 -3.41
C VAL A 25 40.82 -23.60 -4.29
N ALA A 26 41.10 -22.34 -4.50
CA ALA A 26 40.28 -21.48 -5.32
C ALA A 26 40.13 -21.95 -6.77
N LYS A 27 41.24 -22.44 -7.35
CA LYS A 27 41.25 -23.03 -8.69
C LYS A 27 40.41 -24.32 -8.75
N ASP A 28 40.51 -25.18 -7.74
CA ASP A 28 39.76 -26.46 -7.67
C ASP A 28 38.24 -26.22 -7.61
N ILE A 29 37.79 -25.24 -6.83
CA ILE A 29 36.37 -24.93 -6.69
C ILE A 29 35.82 -23.90 -7.73
N GLY A 30 36.67 -23.44 -8.66
CA GLY A 30 36.29 -22.47 -9.70
C GLY A 30 35.89 -21.10 -9.14
N ARG A 31 36.60 -20.61 -8.11
CA ARG A 31 36.35 -19.30 -7.47
C ARG A 31 37.62 -18.47 -7.41
N ASP A 32 37.43 -17.15 -7.21
CA ASP A 32 38.55 -16.24 -7.00
C ASP A 32 39.20 -16.49 -5.64
N PRO A 33 40.56 -16.42 -5.52
CA PRO A 33 41.27 -16.58 -4.27
C PRO A 33 40.83 -15.60 -3.17
N SER A 34 40.41 -14.40 -3.51
CA SER A 34 39.90 -13.43 -2.54
C SER A 34 38.58 -13.89 -1.91
N THR A 35 37.73 -14.56 -2.67
CA THR A 35 36.49 -15.16 -2.18
C THR A 35 36.76 -16.24 -1.14
N VAL A 36 37.73 -17.12 -1.39
CA VAL A 36 38.10 -18.15 -0.44
C VAL A 36 38.76 -17.56 0.82
N ARG A 37 39.62 -16.55 0.65
CA ARG A 37 40.22 -15.84 1.80
C ARG A 37 39.14 -15.22 2.70
N ASN A 38 38.19 -14.52 2.10
CA ASN A 38 37.11 -13.88 2.84
C ASN A 38 36.19 -14.89 3.54
N GLU A 39 35.88 -16.01 2.91
CA GLU A 39 35.13 -17.12 3.51
C GLU A 39 35.86 -17.67 4.74
N LEU A 40 37.17 -18.00 4.62
CA LEU A 40 37.98 -18.52 5.73
C LEU A 40 38.12 -17.51 6.87
N LEU A 41 38.33 -16.21 6.57
CA LEU A 41 38.44 -15.16 7.57
C LEU A 41 37.11 -14.91 8.32
N LYS A 42 36.02 -14.92 7.58
CA LYS A 42 34.69 -14.60 8.13
C LYS A 42 34.17 -15.72 9.02
N HIS A 43 34.35 -16.98 8.61
CA HIS A 43 33.71 -18.12 9.23
C HIS A 43 34.66 -19.02 10.07
N ARG A 44 35.87 -18.54 10.39
CA ARG A 44 36.76 -19.23 11.30
C ARG A 44 36.26 -19.13 12.74
N ILE A 45 36.29 -20.23 13.46
CA ILE A 45 35.90 -20.35 14.85
C ILE A 45 37.08 -20.63 15.76
N ALA A 46 37.06 -20.07 16.97
CA ALA A 46 38.03 -20.38 17.99
C ALA A 46 37.81 -21.82 18.55
N SER A 47 38.87 -22.54 18.86
CA SER A 47 38.74 -23.82 19.51
C SER A 47 38.59 -23.66 21.02
N ASP A 48 37.59 -24.32 21.59
CA ASP A 48 37.36 -24.35 23.05
C ASP A 48 38.28 -25.28 23.81
N LYS A 49 39.10 -26.07 23.09
CA LYS A 49 40.06 -26.98 23.71
C LYS A 49 41.19 -26.18 24.35
N GLY A 50 41.39 -26.37 25.66
CA GLY A 50 42.41 -25.71 26.44
C GLY A 50 43.79 -25.83 25.82
N TYR A 51 44.50 -24.74 25.79
CA TYR A 51 45.89 -24.67 25.34
C TYR A 51 46.79 -25.09 26.46
N GLY A 52 47.88 -25.76 26.12
CA GLY A 52 48.90 -26.17 27.10
C GLY A 52 49.45 -25.01 27.90
N CYS A 53 50.46 -25.27 28.72
CA CYS A 53 50.99 -24.33 29.71
C CYS A 53 50.95 -22.85 29.23
N SER A 54 50.16 -22.04 29.90
CA SER A 54 49.78 -20.68 29.50
C SER A 54 50.93 -19.69 29.40
N ASN A 55 52.10 -20.02 29.94
CA ASN A 55 53.28 -19.18 29.83
C ASN A 55 53.83 -19.09 28.39
N ARG A 56 53.61 -20.13 27.56
CA ARG A 56 53.96 -20.13 26.13
C ARG A 56 53.06 -19.21 25.28
N LEU A 57 52.05 -18.61 25.88
CA LEU A 57 51.25 -17.58 25.22
C LEU A 57 51.96 -16.21 25.15
N CYS A 58 53.10 -16.08 25.82
CA CYS A 58 53.93 -14.86 25.77
C CYS A 58 54.84 -14.87 24.53
N ALA A 59 54.81 -13.78 23.75
CA ALA A 59 55.66 -13.61 22.58
C ALA A 59 57.16 -13.60 22.93
N HIS A 60 57.51 -13.23 24.18
CA HIS A 60 58.88 -13.19 24.68
C HIS A 60 59.28 -14.46 25.42
N PHE A 61 58.50 -15.55 25.34
CA PHE A 61 58.69 -16.75 26.16
C PHE A 61 60.09 -17.35 26.02
N ASP A 62 60.60 -17.45 24.79
CA ASP A 62 61.87 -18.11 24.50
C ASP A 62 63.07 -17.23 24.86
N GLU A 63 62.96 -15.90 24.78
CA GLU A 63 64.00 -14.89 25.01
C GLU A 63 63.95 -14.28 26.42
N CYS A 64 62.95 -14.64 27.21
CA CYS A 64 62.71 -14.02 28.47
C CYS A 64 63.72 -14.47 29.54
N THR A 65 64.46 -13.51 30.08
CA THR A 65 65.52 -13.69 31.09
C THR A 65 64.98 -13.58 32.52
N ARG A 66 63.73 -13.20 32.75
CA ARG A 66 63.15 -13.04 34.10
C ARG A 66 63.03 -14.40 34.80
N THR A 67 63.65 -14.53 35.95
CA THR A 67 63.69 -15.75 36.75
C THR A 67 62.63 -15.83 37.82
N SER A 68 62.16 -14.67 38.33
CA SER A 68 61.12 -14.55 39.36
C SER A 68 60.27 -13.32 39.20
N PHE A 69 59.01 -13.36 39.67
CA PHE A 69 58.11 -12.23 39.86
C PHE A 69 57.64 -12.23 41.28
N ASP A 70 57.27 -11.07 41.82
CA ASP A 70 56.68 -10.95 43.16
C ASP A 70 55.48 -11.90 43.33
N GLY A 71 55.60 -12.89 44.21
CA GLY A 71 54.60 -13.94 44.45
C GLY A 71 54.67 -15.16 43.54
N PHE A 72 55.64 -15.24 42.65
CA PHE A 72 55.85 -16.40 41.74
C PHE A 72 57.28 -16.93 41.85
N GLY A 73 57.47 -18.19 42.23
CA GLY A 73 58.76 -18.82 42.35
C GLY A 73 59.50 -18.97 41.03
N ASP A 74 60.72 -19.60 41.14
CA ASP A 74 61.68 -19.71 40.06
C ASP A 74 61.07 -20.28 38.75
N ARG A 75 61.34 -19.62 37.64
CA ARG A 75 60.85 -19.92 36.30
C ARG A 75 61.30 -21.24 35.72
N LYS A 76 62.34 -21.83 36.23
CA LYS A 76 62.90 -23.11 35.75
C LYS A 76 61.97 -24.31 35.98
N ARG A 77 60.96 -24.19 36.81
CA ARG A 77 59.93 -25.24 36.98
C ARG A 77 58.86 -25.12 35.89
N LYS A 78 58.77 -26.12 35.04
CA LYS A 78 57.87 -26.20 33.85
C LYS A 78 56.35 -25.97 34.13
N CYS A 79 55.95 -25.80 35.35
CA CYS A 79 54.55 -25.76 35.76
C CYS A 79 54.17 -24.64 36.72
N GLN A 80 54.87 -23.51 36.70
CA GLN A 80 54.38 -22.36 37.49
C GLN A 80 53.24 -21.63 36.74
N PRO A 81 52.04 -21.64 37.27
CA PRO A 81 50.92 -21.03 36.58
C PRO A 81 51.02 -19.51 36.72
N LYS A 82 50.85 -18.82 35.61
CA LYS A 82 50.31 -17.44 35.58
C LYS A 82 51.32 -16.28 35.45
N CYS A 83 52.57 -16.48 34.98
CA CYS A 83 53.38 -15.30 34.64
C CYS A 83 52.68 -14.40 33.60
N PHE A 84 51.92 -14.98 32.68
CA PHE A 84 51.09 -14.23 31.71
C PHE A 84 50.01 -13.35 32.33
N LYS A 85 49.54 -13.59 33.55
CA LYS A 85 48.56 -12.77 34.26
C LYS A 85 49.17 -11.59 35.01
N SER A 86 50.42 -11.70 35.40
CA SER A 86 51.07 -10.74 36.31
C SER A 86 52.32 -10.09 35.73
N CYS A 87 52.75 -10.50 34.55
CA CYS A 87 53.94 -9.94 33.91
C CYS A 87 53.62 -8.63 33.21
N PRO A 88 54.26 -7.51 33.59
CA PRO A 88 54.02 -6.21 32.95
C PRO A 88 54.46 -6.19 31.47
N ASP A 89 55.40 -7.07 31.09
CA ASP A 89 55.93 -7.18 29.71
C ASP A 89 55.22 -8.27 28.90
N PHE A 90 54.13 -8.81 29.41
CA PHE A 90 53.36 -9.83 28.67
C PHE A 90 52.83 -9.27 27.35
N ARG A 91 53.19 -9.92 26.26
CA ARG A 91 52.60 -9.71 24.94
C ARG A 91 52.10 -11.05 24.44
N GLU A 92 50.86 -11.07 24.00
CA GLU A 92 50.28 -12.29 23.44
C GLU A 92 50.97 -12.70 22.15
N ALA A 93 51.42 -13.96 22.08
CA ALA A 93 52.08 -14.50 20.91
C ALA A 93 51.03 -14.72 19.79
N SER A 94 51.26 -14.17 18.62
CA SER A 94 50.43 -14.36 17.44
C SER A 94 51.00 -15.45 16.53
N CYS A 95 50.10 -16.31 16.01
CA CYS A 95 50.52 -17.31 15.03
C CYS A 95 50.61 -16.70 13.63
N PRO A 96 51.75 -16.72 12.93
CA PRO A 96 51.89 -16.19 11.57
C PRO A 96 50.90 -16.84 10.57
N ARG A 97 50.52 -18.11 10.76
CA ARG A 97 49.55 -18.80 9.94
C ARG A 97 48.11 -18.25 10.12
N LEU A 98 47.78 -17.70 11.28
CA LEU A 98 46.49 -17.06 11.51
C LEU A 98 46.43 -15.60 11.01
N ALA A 99 47.62 -14.97 10.84
CA ALA A 99 47.75 -13.64 10.24
C ALA A 99 47.80 -13.68 8.70
N ASN A 100 48.29 -14.77 8.13
CA ASN A 100 48.44 -14.99 6.70
C ASN A 100 47.58 -16.17 6.20
N PRO A 101 47.27 -16.25 4.90
CA PRO A 101 46.57 -17.40 4.33
C PRO A 101 47.20 -18.74 4.70
N PRO A 102 46.41 -19.73 5.11
CA PRO A 102 44.96 -19.85 5.05
C PRO A 102 44.16 -19.28 6.22
N PHE A 103 44.77 -18.57 7.18
CA PHE A 103 44.12 -17.90 8.35
C PHE A 103 43.49 -18.88 9.37
N VAL A 104 43.65 -20.18 9.20
CA VAL A 104 43.09 -21.27 10.00
C VAL A 104 44.12 -22.33 10.31
N CYS A 105 43.86 -23.10 11.35
CA CYS A 105 44.77 -24.19 11.79
C CYS A 105 44.53 -25.51 11.07
N ASN A 106 43.48 -25.62 10.25
CA ASN A 106 43.24 -26.82 9.46
C ASN A 106 44.46 -27.18 8.63
N GLY A 107 44.93 -28.44 8.71
CA GLY A 107 46.11 -28.93 8.01
C GLY A 107 47.43 -28.28 8.45
N CYS A 108 47.52 -27.77 9.67
CA CYS A 108 48.79 -27.29 10.25
C CYS A 108 49.58 -28.44 10.80
N GLU A 109 50.81 -28.66 10.35
CA GLU A 109 51.68 -29.73 10.84
C GLU A 109 51.91 -29.68 12.36
N LYS A 110 51.95 -28.45 12.92
CA LYS A 110 52.11 -28.20 14.34
C LYS A 110 50.79 -28.16 15.13
N GLU A 111 49.67 -28.54 14.51
CA GLU A 111 48.34 -28.41 15.15
C GLU A 111 48.27 -29.04 16.54
N ARG A 112 48.78 -30.26 16.68
CA ARG A 112 48.73 -31.02 17.95
C ARG A 112 49.65 -30.49 19.02
N SER A 113 50.82 -29.94 18.66
CA SER A 113 51.86 -29.47 19.59
C SER A 113 51.83 -27.95 19.81
N CYS A 114 51.09 -27.18 19.02
CA CYS A 114 51.04 -25.74 19.08
C CYS A 114 50.37 -25.25 20.39
N PRO A 115 51.06 -24.40 21.18
CA PRO A 115 50.49 -23.85 22.41
C PRO A 115 49.57 -22.65 22.22
N LEU A 116 49.55 -22.05 21.00
CA LEU A 116 48.84 -20.83 20.70
C LEU A 116 47.32 -21.02 20.48
N PRO A 117 46.48 -19.98 20.65
CA PRO A 117 45.08 -20.03 20.32
C PRO A 117 44.84 -20.53 18.90
N LYS A 118 43.93 -21.45 18.74
CA LYS A 118 43.64 -22.09 17.44
C LYS A 118 42.35 -21.59 16.87
N LYS A 119 42.32 -21.42 15.54
CA LYS A 119 41.09 -21.11 14.78
C LYS A 119 40.93 -22.13 13.66
N PHE A 120 39.74 -22.70 13.55
CA PHE A 120 39.40 -23.70 12.54
C PHE A 120 38.28 -23.22 11.65
N TYR A 121 38.31 -23.64 10.40
CA TYR A 121 37.21 -23.54 9.48
C TYR A 121 36.45 -24.87 9.48
N ILE A 122 35.19 -24.84 9.78
CA ILE A 122 34.26 -25.98 9.77
C ILE A 122 33.14 -25.67 8.84
N ALA A 123 32.98 -26.41 7.75
CA ALA A 123 32.02 -26.13 6.68
C ALA A 123 30.55 -26.07 7.17
N ALA A 124 30.18 -26.99 8.06
CA ALA A 124 28.82 -27.01 8.64
C ALA A 124 28.52 -25.74 9.43
N VAL A 125 29.47 -25.30 10.28
CA VAL A 125 29.27 -24.05 11.08
C VAL A 125 29.29 -22.82 10.18
N ALA A 126 30.13 -22.79 9.16
CA ALA A 126 30.15 -21.71 8.18
C ALA A 126 28.84 -21.62 7.39
N GLN A 127 28.22 -22.75 7.08
CA GLN A 127 26.91 -22.79 6.44
C GLN A 127 25.79 -22.27 7.37
N GLU A 128 25.78 -22.72 8.61
CA GLU A 128 24.80 -22.27 9.60
C GLU A 128 24.89 -20.74 9.86
N GLN A 129 26.11 -20.22 10.03
CA GLN A 129 26.35 -18.78 10.17
C GLN A 129 25.84 -18.01 8.95
N TYR A 130 26.12 -18.48 7.74
CA TYR A 130 25.67 -17.88 6.50
C TYR A 130 24.13 -17.89 6.40
N GLU A 131 23.47 -19.00 6.73
CA GLU A 131 22.03 -19.14 6.70
C GLU A 131 21.34 -18.23 7.73
N SER A 132 21.92 -18.15 8.93
CA SER A 132 21.47 -17.25 10.00
C SER A 132 21.59 -15.78 9.57
N GLU A 133 22.74 -15.33 9.06
CA GLU A 133 22.91 -13.98 8.55
C GLU A 133 21.95 -13.66 7.40
N ARG A 134 21.76 -14.62 6.49
CA ARG A 134 20.82 -14.48 5.37
C ARG A 134 19.38 -14.39 5.85
N SER A 135 19.00 -15.13 6.88
CA SER A 135 17.70 -15.06 7.51
C SER A 135 17.50 -13.71 8.21
N LEU A 136 18.46 -13.28 9.03
CA LEU A 136 18.44 -11.99 9.72
C LEU A 136 18.38 -10.80 8.74
N SER A 137 19.12 -10.85 7.64
CA SER A 137 19.09 -9.79 6.63
C SER A 137 17.76 -9.72 5.86
N ARG A 138 16.94 -10.79 5.86
CA ARG A 138 15.63 -10.85 5.23
C ARG A 138 14.47 -10.51 6.18
N THR A 139 14.71 -10.55 7.48
CA THR A 139 13.69 -10.23 8.50
C THR A 139 13.35 -8.74 8.55
N GLY A 140 13.71 -7.91 7.64
CA GLY A 140 13.30 -6.51 7.58
C GLY A 140 13.59 -5.72 8.86
N VAL A 141 13.55 -4.42 8.77
CA VAL A 141 13.63 -3.54 9.95
C VAL A 141 12.27 -3.63 10.67
N HIS A 142 12.20 -4.37 11.77
CA HIS A 142 11.07 -4.27 12.68
C HIS A 142 11.32 -3.09 13.62
N PRO A 143 10.39 -2.11 13.68
CA PRO A 143 10.47 -1.08 14.69
C PRO A 143 10.29 -1.70 16.08
N ASP A 144 10.73 -0.99 17.10
CA ASP A 144 10.49 -1.39 18.47
C ASP A 144 9.00 -1.45 18.81
N LYS A 145 8.67 -2.15 19.89
CA LYS A 145 7.27 -2.37 20.29
C LYS A 145 6.54 -1.06 20.56
N ALA A 146 7.20 -0.06 21.13
CA ALA A 146 6.62 1.25 21.41
C ALA A 146 6.21 1.98 20.13
N THR A 147 7.06 1.94 19.12
CA THR A 147 6.78 2.53 17.78
C THR A 147 5.59 1.82 17.11
N ILE A 148 5.51 0.49 17.18
CA ILE A 148 4.36 -0.26 16.65
C ILE A 148 3.06 0.14 17.38
N GLU A 149 3.10 0.26 18.70
CA GLU A 149 1.94 0.68 19.49
C GLU A 149 1.48 2.11 19.16
N GLU A 150 2.42 3.03 18.93
CA GLU A 150 2.10 4.40 18.52
C GLU A 150 1.45 4.41 17.12
N MET A 151 2.02 3.68 16.17
CA MET A 151 1.45 3.51 14.83
C MET A 151 0.06 2.88 14.89
N ASP A 152 -0.15 1.85 15.70
CA ASP A 152 -1.42 1.13 15.80
C ASP A 152 -2.55 2.00 16.35
N LYS A 153 -2.27 2.90 17.31
CA LYS A 153 -3.25 3.86 17.83
C LYS A 153 -3.87 4.75 16.75
N VAL A 154 -3.15 4.98 15.66
CA VAL A 154 -3.63 5.81 14.55
C VAL A 154 -4.11 4.95 13.38
N LEU A 155 -3.34 3.94 12.99
CA LEU A 155 -3.59 3.14 11.79
C LEU A 155 -4.88 2.32 11.89
N SER A 156 -5.01 1.53 12.93
CA SER A 156 -6.10 0.55 13.04
C SER A 156 -7.48 1.19 13.19
N PRO A 157 -7.69 2.24 14.00
CA PRO A 157 -8.97 2.93 14.04
C PRO A 157 -9.36 3.56 12.69
N CYS A 158 -8.39 4.12 11.95
CA CYS A 158 -8.65 4.72 10.65
C CYS A 158 -9.01 3.66 9.58
N ILE A 159 -8.33 2.49 9.58
CA ILE A 159 -8.68 1.37 8.71
C ILE A 159 -10.12 0.90 8.98
N ARG A 160 -10.51 0.74 10.25
CA ARG A 160 -11.88 0.35 10.64
C ARG A 160 -12.94 1.39 10.25
N LYS A 161 -12.55 2.65 10.07
CA LYS A 161 -13.40 3.70 9.47
C LYS A 161 -13.46 3.62 7.93
N GLY A 162 -12.84 2.60 7.31
CA GLY A 162 -12.82 2.39 5.87
C GLY A 162 -11.74 3.16 5.12
N GLN A 163 -10.75 3.75 5.79
CA GLN A 163 -9.62 4.38 5.13
C GLN A 163 -8.64 3.32 4.60
N SER A 164 -7.97 3.62 3.48
CA SER A 164 -6.86 2.78 3.04
C SER A 164 -5.61 3.07 3.88
N PRO A 165 -4.75 2.07 4.16
CA PRO A 165 -3.48 2.31 4.85
C PRO A 165 -2.65 3.43 4.22
N MET A 166 -2.64 3.53 2.88
CA MET A 166 -1.94 4.60 2.16
C MET A 166 -2.45 5.99 2.50
N ALA A 167 -3.76 6.17 2.64
CA ALA A 167 -4.34 7.46 3.01
C ALA A 167 -3.99 7.84 4.45
N VAL A 168 -3.97 6.86 5.37
CA VAL A 168 -3.59 7.09 6.78
C VAL A 168 -2.11 7.45 6.89
N ILE A 169 -1.23 6.74 6.19
CA ILE A 169 0.21 7.05 6.15
C ILE A 169 0.45 8.46 5.62
N ALA A 170 -0.21 8.85 4.52
CA ALA A 170 -0.07 10.16 3.92
C ALA A 170 -0.52 11.30 4.86
N SER A 171 -1.63 11.10 5.59
CA SER A 171 -2.12 12.10 6.56
C SER A 171 -1.29 12.16 7.86
N ASN A 172 -0.45 11.16 8.15
CA ASN A 172 0.33 11.05 9.37
C ASN A 172 1.82 10.78 9.08
N ALA A 173 2.39 11.49 8.11
CA ALA A 173 3.77 11.30 7.67
C ALA A 173 4.82 11.39 8.79
N LYS A 174 4.55 12.14 9.88
CA LYS A 174 5.43 12.22 11.04
C LYS A 174 5.57 10.91 11.80
N ILE A 175 4.49 10.12 11.88
CA ILE A 175 4.46 8.82 12.60
C ILE A 175 5.00 7.70 11.71
N PHE A 176 4.64 7.73 10.41
CA PHE A 176 4.99 6.67 9.46
C PHE A 176 6.20 7.01 8.58
N GLY A 177 6.79 8.22 8.74
CA GLY A 177 7.95 8.65 7.97
C GLY A 177 9.14 7.71 8.15
N GLY A 178 9.77 7.33 7.04
CA GLY A 178 10.90 6.39 7.04
C GLY A 178 10.54 4.94 6.70
N TYR A 179 9.26 4.56 6.69
CA TYR A 179 8.84 3.22 6.30
C TYR A 179 8.14 3.22 4.95
N ALA A 180 8.49 2.25 4.09
CA ALA A 180 7.81 2.07 2.82
C ALA A 180 6.35 1.63 3.03
N LYS A 181 5.46 2.11 2.17
CA LYS A 181 4.02 1.73 2.21
C LYS A 181 3.82 0.21 2.17
N SER A 182 4.62 -0.49 1.35
CA SER A 182 4.60 -1.96 1.26
C SER A 182 4.98 -2.65 2.58
N THR A 183 5.89 -2.08 3.34
CA THR A 183 6.30 -2.59 4.65
C THR A 183 5.14 -2.56 5.64
N ILE A 184 4.40 -1.45 5.70
CA ILE A 184 3.22 -1.33 6.57
C ILE A 184 2.14 -2.35 6.20
N TYR A 185 1.90 -2.58 4.89
CA TYR A 185 0.98 -3.64 4.45
C TYR A 185 1.45 -5.04 4.85
N GLY A 186 2.76 -5.30 4.77
CA GLY A 186 3.36 -6.55 5.26
C GLY A 186 3.10 -6.74 6.76
N TRP A 187 3.34 -5.73 7.56
CA TRP A 187 3.11 -5.76 9.02
C TRP A 187 1.63 -5.96 9.40
N ILE A 188 0.69 -5.42 8.60
CA ILE A 188 -0.74 -5.73 8.78
C ILE A 188 -1.00 -7.22 8.51
N ALA A 189 -0.41 -7.77 7.45
CA ALA A 189 -0.55 -9.18 7.09
C ALA A 189 0.07 -10.10 8.15
N ASP A 190 1.22 -9.73 8.69
CA ASP A 190 1.95 -10.44 9.76
C ASP A 190 1.28 -10.32 11.13
N GLY A 191 0.26 -9.44 11.24
CA GLY A 191 -0.54 -9.28 12.44
C GLY A 191 0.09 -8.41 13.54
N LEU A 192 1.07 -7.57 13.20
CA LEU A 192 1.72 -6.66 14.15
C LEU A 192 0.77 -5.56 14.64
N PHE A 193 -0.24 -5.22 13.87
CA PHE A 193 -1.28 -4.24 14.22
C PHE A 193 -2.57 -4.91 14.67
N SER A 194 -3.41 -4.16 15.39
CA SER A 194 -4.73 -4.64 15.81
C SER A 194 -5.74 -4.71 14.64
N ALA A 195 -5.54 -3.94 13.56
CA ALA A 195 -6.25 -4.13 12.30
C ALA A 195 -5.71 -5.35 11.56
N LYS A 196 -6.61 -6.11 10.94
CA LYS A 196 -6.30 -7.32 10.19
C LYS A 196 -6.58 -7.12 8.69
N THR A 197 -6.09 -8.02 7.86
CA THR A 197 -6.27 -7.97 6.41
C THR A 197 -7.74 -7.91 5.96
N HIS A 198 -8.67 -8.46 6.74
CA HIS A 198 -10.11 -8.38 6.44
C HIS A 198 -10.72 -7.00 6.74
N ASP A 199 -10.08 -6.18 7.58
CA ASP A 199 -10.51 -4.80 7.86
C ASP A 199 -10.13 -3.85 6.71
N LEU A 200 -9.24 -4.28 5.80
CA LEU A 200 -8.80 -3.47 4.68
C LEU A 200 -9.94 -3.18 3.71
N PRO A 201 -9.99 -1.98 3.12
CA PRO A 201 -10.94 -1.65 2.07
C PRO A 201 -10.87 -2.67 0.91
N PHE A 202 -12.03 -3.12 0.44
CA PHE A 202 -12.16 -4.10 -0.64
C PHE A 202 -11.65 -5.52 -0.33
N ALA A 203 -11.32 -5.85 0.91
CA ALA A 203 -11.00 -7.21 1.30
C ALA A 203 -12.14 -8.17 0.89
N GLY A 204 -11.80 -9.26 0.19
CA GLY A 204 -12.79 -10.26 -0.27
C GLY A 204 -13.66 -9.85 -1.46
N THR A 205 -13.49 -8.64 -2.04
CA THR A 205 -14.26 -8.26 -3.23
C THR A 205 -13.62 -8.82 -4.50
N ARG A 206 -14.24 -9.87 -5.10
CA ARG A 206 -13.84 -10.35 -6.43
C ARG A 206 -14.69 -9.65 -7.50
N LYS A 207 -14.05 -9.02 -8.50
CA LYS A 207 -14.75 -8.52 -9.67
C LYS A 207 -15.23 -9.72 -10.50
N LYS A 208 -16.55 -9.89 -10.68
CA LYS A 208 -17.09 -10.84 -11.62
C LYS A 208 -16.88 -10.33 -13.05
N PRO A 209 -16.47 -11.16 -14.02
CA PRO A 209 -16.40 -10.74 -15.41
C PRO A 209 -17.79 -10.32 -15.89
N HIS A 210 -17.90 -9.12 -16.48
CA HIS A 210 -19.13 -8.63 -17.06
C HIS A 210 -19.30 -9.22 -18.47
N LYS A 211 -20.48 -9.82 -18.76
CA LYS A 211 -20.88 -10.12 -20.13
C LYS A 211 -21.07 -8.78 -20.86
N LYS A 212 -20.46 -8.63 -22.03
CA LYS A 212 -20.68 -7.46 -22.89
C LYS A 212 -22.10 -7.57 -23.48
N PRO A 213 -23.01 -6.64 -23.20
CA PRO A 213 -24.30 -6.60 -23.86
C PRO A 213 -24.15 -6.05 -25.29
N GLU A 214 -25.11 -6.36 -26.16
CA GLU A 214 -25.13 -5.87 -27.53
C GLU A 214 -25.25 -4.33 -27.59
N ALA A 215 -24.57 -3.74 -28.57
CA ALA A 215 -24.59 -2.28 -28.79
C ALA A 215 -25.99 -1.81 -29.16
N LYS A 216 -26.54 -0.85 -28.43
CA LYS A 216 -27.78 -0.17 -28.80
C LYS A 216 -27.51 0.90 -29.85
N THR A 217 -28.46 1.11 -30.75
CA THR A 217 -28.45 2.11 -31.83
C THR A 217 -28.21 3.52 -31.25
N ASP A 218 -27.41 4.34 -31.93
CA ASP A 218 -27.09 5.69 -31.50
C ASP A 218 -28.33 6.58 -31.50
N ALA A 219 -28.55 7.27 -30.37
CA ALA A 219 -29.59 8.27 -30.27
C ALA A 219 -29.15 9.57 -30.99
N LYS A 220 -30.11 10.34 -31.54
CA LYS A 220 -29.87 11.59 -32.29
C LYS A 220 -29.02 12.61 -31.52
N CYS A 221 -29.07 12.59 -30.18
CA CYS A 221 -28.28 13.49 -29.32
C CYS A 221 -26.77 13.25 -29.39
N ARG A 222 -26.29 12.09 -29.93
CA ARG A 222 -24.87 11.70 -30.02
C ARG A 222 -24.24 12.05 -31.34
N ILE A 223 -24.99 12.55 -32.31
CA ILE A 223 -24.46 12.94 -33.61
C ILE A 223 -23.38 13.99 -33.40
N ARG A 224 -22.16 13.74 -33.90
CA ARG A 224 -20.96 14.57 -33.73
C ARG A 224 -20.53 14.82 -32.28
N ARG A 225 -20.84 13.84 -31.38
CA ARG A 225 -20.52 13.90 -29.96
C ARG A 225 -19.99 12.57 -29.41
N THR A 226 -19.55 11.69 -30.30
CA THR A 226 -18.97 10.40 -29.92
C THR A 226 -17.59 10.58 -29.27
N ILE A 227 -17.06 9.53 -28.65
CA ILE A 227 -15.70 9.55 -28.12
C ILE A 227 -14.66 9.78 -29.22
N GLN A 228 -14.92 9.30 -30.44
CA GLN A 228 -14.08 9.50 -31.61
C GLN A 228 -14.07 10.96 -32.03
N ASP A 229 -15.24 11.59 -32.06
CA ASP A 229 -15.36 13.04 -32.33
C ASP A 229 -14.62 13.87 -31.28
N MET A 230 -14.70 13.46 -29.99
CA MET A 230 -13.93 14.08 -28.90
C MET A 230 -12.44 13.99 -29.14
N TRP A 231 -11.92 12.81 -29.45
CA TRP A 231 -10.49 12.65 -29.70
C TRP A 231 -10.01 13.44 -30.90
N SER A 232 -10.81 13.51 -31.95
CA SER A 232 -10.51 14.36 -33.12
C SER A 232 -10.46 15.83 -32.73
N TRP A 233 -11.45 16.29 -31.98
CA TRP A 233 -11.52 17.65 -31.48
C TRP A 233 -10.34 18.01 -30.55
N LEU A 234 -9.98 17.12 -29.62
CA LEU A 234 -8.84 17.33 -28.70
C LEU A 234 -7.50 17.39 -29.45
N ARG A 235 -7.34 16.66 -30.54
CA ARG A 235 -6.13 16.73 -31.40
C ARG A 235 -6.00 18.07 -32.11
N GLU A 236 -7.11 18.65 -32.52
CA GLU A 236 -7.15 19.97 -33.18
C GLU A 236 -6.94 21.11 -32.16
N HIS A 237 -7.27 20.87 -30.90
CA HIS A 237 -7.20 21.85 -29.81
C HIS A 237 -6.15 21.44 -28.79
N VAL A 238 -4.89 21.55 -29.17
CA VAL A 238 -3.72 21.14 -28.33
C VAL A 238 -3.78 21.81 -26.95
N GLY A 239 -3.57 21.01 -25.91
CA GLY A 239 -3.65 21.45 -24.51
C GLY A 239 -5.04 21.35 -23.87
N GLN A 240 -6.08 21.02 -24.62
CA GLN A 240 -7.38 20.71 -24.06
C GLN A 240 -7.45 19.25 -23.58
N VAL A 241 -8.17 19.03 -22.49
CA VAL A 241 -8.35 17.72 -21.88
C VAL A 241 -9.80 17.53 -21.44
N VAL A 242 -10.17 16.30 -21.09
CA VAL A 242 -11.46 16.05 -20.41
C VAL A 242 -11.42 16.69 -19.03
N THR A 243 -12.31 17.65 -18.81
CA THR A 243 -12.35 18.43 -17.56
C THR A 243 -13.30 17.85 -16.54
N CYS A 244 -14.33 17.09 -16.97
CA CYS A 244 -15.29 16.47 -16.09
C CYS A 244 -15.82 15.14 -16.66
N GLU A 245 -15.93 14.12 -15.81
CA GLU A 245 -16.60 12.86 -16.09
C GLU A 245 -17.90 12.78 -15.32
N PHE A 246 -18.98 12.29 -15.98
CA PHE A 246 -20.31 12.14 -15.38
C PHE A 246 -20.78 10.70 -15.39
N ASP A 247 -21.54 10.35 -14.34
CA ASP A 247 -22.20 9.03 -14.26
C ASP A 247 -23.36 9.07 -13.24
N THR A 248 -24.11 7.98 -13.15
CA THR A 248 -25.21 7.83 -12.21
C THR A 248 -25.03 6.64 -11.31
N VAL A 249 -25.04 6.85 -10.00
CA VAL A 249 -25.00 5.78 -9.00
C VAL A 249 -26.42 5.39 -8.62
N ILE A 250 -26.82 4.17 -8.96
CA ILE A 250 -28.14 3.60 -8.64
C ILE A 250 -28.06 2.83 -7.33
N GLY A 251 -28.90 3.15 -6.36
CA GLY A 251 -29.06 2.41 -5.11
C GLY A 251 -29.91 1.16 -5.30
N SER A 252 -31.21 1.29 -5.12
CA SER A 252 -32.23 0.28 -5.46
C SER A 252 -32.84 0.56 -6.83
N ILE A 253 -33.48 -0.44 -7.43
CA ILE A 253 -34.05 -0.35 -8.80
C ILE A 253 -35.13 0.73 -8.90
N SER A 254 -35.93 0.90 -7.85
CA SER A 254 -36.95 1.93 -7.75
C SER A 254 -36.60 2.87 -6.59
N GLY A 255 -36.28 4.11 -6.88
CA GLY A 255 -35.97 5.10 -5.84
C GLY A 255 -35.01 6.18 -6.30
N LYS A 256 -34.62 7.02 -5.34
CA LYS A 256 -33.65 8.10 -5.57
C LYS A 256 -32.31 7.53 -6.05
N LEU A 257 -31.60 8.32 -6.82
CA LEU A 257 -30.30 7.99 -7.41
C LEU A 257 -29.36 9.20 -7.30
N LEU A 258 -28.07 8.98 -7.43
CA LEU A 258 -27.07 10.03 -7.40
C LEU A 258 -26.59 10.33 -8.81
N PHE A 259 -26.63 11.60 -9.17
CA PHE A 259 -25.90 12.15 -10.28
C PHE A 259 -24.51 12.54 -9.78
N THR A 260 -23.46 11.92 -10.31
CA THR A 260 -22.09 12.14 -9.88
C THR A 260 -21.28 12.81 -10.97
N MET A 261 -20.34 13.64 -10.57
CA MET A 261 -19.36 14.28 -11.44
C MET A 261 -17.99 14.26 -10.78
N THR A 262 -16.95 14.00 -11.57
CA THR A 262 -15.58 13.97 -11.11
C THR A 262 -14.72 14.82 -12.03
N PHE A 263 -13.86 15.64 -11.45
CA PHE A 263 -12.90 16.47 -12.16
C PHE A 263 -11.53 15.76 -12.18
N PRO A 264 -11.13 15.13 -13.30
CA PRO A 264 -9.94 14.27 -13.36
C PRO A 264 -8.67 14.93 -12.86
N GLU A 265 -8.49 16.20 -13.16
CA GLU A 265 -7.27 16.94 -12.85
C GLU A 265 -7.06 17.18 -11.35
N THR A 266 -8.14 17.38 -10.62
CA THR A 266 -8.09 17.65 -9.16
C THR A 266 -8.54 16.44 -8.34
N GLY A 267 -9.18 15.46 -8.97
CA GLY A 267 -9.80 14.32 -8.31
C GLY A 267 -11.03 14.68 -7.48
N LEU A 268 -11.44 15.98 -7.43
CA LEU A 268 -12.63 16.41 -6.72
C LEU A 268 -13.87 15.82 -7.36
N SER A 269 -14.83 15.44 -6.52
CA SER A 269 -16.08 14.86 -6.99
C SER A 269 -17.26 15.45 -6.26
N LEU A 270 -18.37 15.62 -6.98
CA LEU A 270 -19.64 16.09 -6.46
C LEU A 270 -20.72 15.05 -6.73
N ALA A 271 -21.73 15.02 -5.89
CA ALA A 271 -22.88 14.13 -6.07
C ALA A 271 -24.18 14.87 -5.71
N PHE A 272 -25.21 14.67 -6.54
CA PHE A 272 -26.50 15.28 -6.37
C PHE A 272 -27.58 14.21 -6.32
N LEU A 273 -28.42 14.29 -5.28
CA LEU A 273 -29.54 13.39 -5.09
C LEU A 273 -30.68 13.75 -6.05
N ARG A 274 -31.22 12.74 -6.74
CA ARG A 274 -32.32 12.91 -7.70
C ARG A 274 -33.42 11.89 -7.48
N ASP A 275 -34.65 12.30 -7.68
CA ASP A 275 -35.82 11.42 -7.57
C ASP A 275 -35.99 10.55 -8.83
N LYS A 276 -35.63 11.10 -10.00
CA LYS A 276 -35.83 10.44 -11.30
C LYS A 276 -34.61 10.57 -12.20
N LYS A 277 -34.43 9.56 -13.05
CA LYS A 277 -33.41 9.54 -14.11
C LYS A 277 -33.97 10.26 -15.34
N SER A 278 -33.89 11.62 -15.37
CA SER A 278 -34.41 12.44 -16.47
C SER A 278 -33.44 13.58 -16.84
N SER A 279 -33.46 14.00 -18.12
CA SER A 279 -32.65 15.10 -18.61
C SER A 279 -32.98 16.41 -17.92
N GLN A 280 -34.25 16.63 -17.59
CA GLN A 280 -34.70 17.83 -16.88
C GLN A 280 -34.05 17.99 -15.52
N THR A 281 -33.87 16.90 -14.76
CA THR A 281 -33.19 16.95 -13.46
C THR A 281 -31.72 17.28 -13.61
N CYS A 282 -31.05 16.76 -14.65
CA CYS A 282 -29.68 17.16 -14.99
C CYS A 282 -29.60 18.65 -15.34
N THR A 283 -30.46 19.15 -16.22
CA THR A 283 -30.48 20.56 -16.61
C THR A 283 -30.65 21.49 -15.41
N ARG A 284 -31.52 21.14 -14.45
CA ARG A 284 -31.66 21.91 -13.20
C ARG A 284 -30.36 21.99 -12.39
N ILE A 285 -29.63 20.87 -12.28
CA ILE A 285 -28.34 20.85 -11.58
C ILE A 285 -27.32 21.73 -12.31
N PHE A 286 -27.26 21.68 -13.65
CA PHE A 286 -26.35 22.54 -14.42
C PHE A 286 -26.74 24.04 -14.31
N ASN A 287 -28.01 24.36 -14.27
CA ASN A 287 -28.48 25.74 -14.04
C ASN A 287 -28.05 26.22 -12.66
N MET A 288 -28.27 25.44 -11.61
CA MET A 288 -27.82 25.74 -10.27
C MET A 288 -26.30 25.93 -10.20
N LEU A 289 -25.53 25.02 -10.78
CA LEU A 289 -24.05 25.11 -10.82
C LEU A 289 -23.57 26.32 -11.61
N TRP A 290 -24.27 26.71 -12.71
CA TRP A 290 -23.97 27.92 -13.47
C TRP A 290 -24.12 29.17 -12.60
N THR A 291 -25.20 29.23 -11.80
CA THR A 291 -25.45 30.35 -10.89
C THR A 291 -24.44 30.40 -9.74
N VAL A 292 -24.17 29.26 -9.10
CA VAL A 292 -23.32 29.18 -7.90
C VAL A 292 -21.83 29.35 -8.23
N ALA A 293 -21.34 28.70 -9.28
CA ALA A 293 -19.94 28.78 -9.69
C ALA A 293 -19.61 30.08 -10.43
N GLY A 294 -20.61 30.70 -11.03
CA GLY A 294 -20.46 31.78 -12.01
C GLY A 294 -19.88 31.32 -13.34
N PRO A 295 -20.05 32.10 -14.42
CA PRO A 295 -19.67 31.71 -15.77
C PRO A 295 -18.18 31.34 -15.93
N GLY A 296 -17.31 32.06 -15.25
CA GLY A 296 -15.85 31.88 -15.37
C GLY A 296 -15.39 30.53 -14.84
N LEU A 297 -15.75 30.18 -13.61
CA LEU A 297 -15.37 28.89 -13.01
C LEU A 297 -16.15 27.75 -13.67
N PHE A 298 -17.43 27.92 -13.97
CA PHE A 298 -18.23 26.90 -14.63
C PHE A 298 -17.61 26.44 -15.96
N ARG A 299 -17.18 27.37 -16.81
CA ARG A 299 -16.50 27.04 -18.08
C ARG A 299 -15.22 26.26 -17.87
N LYS A 300 -14.41 26.62 -16.87
CA LYS A 300 -13.18 25.88 -16.54
C LYS A 300 -13.47 24.44 -16.10
N LEU A 301 -14.51 24.24 -15.29
CA LEU A 301 -14.87 22.94 -14.75
C LEU A 301 -15.52 22.01 -15.79
N PHE A 302 -16.31 22.54 -16.71
CA PHE A 302 -17.16 21.76 -17.62
C PHE A 302 -16.81 21.93 -19.10
N LEU A 303 -15.65 22.50 -19.42
CA LEU A 303 -15.24 22.82 -20.80
C LEU A 303 -15.39 21.63 -21.75
N ASN A 304 -14.85 20.47 -21.34
CA ASN A 304 -14.94 19.21 -22.08
C ASN A 304 -15.45 18.13 -21.13
N SER A 305 -16.71 17.82 -21.20
CA SER A 305 -17.39 16.92 -20.31
C SER A 305 -17.72 15.59 -21.00
N LEU A 306 -17.36 14.47 -20.36
CA LEU A 306 -17.59 13.12 -20.85
C LEU A 306 -18.64 12.38 -20.01
N THR A 307 -19.65 11.84 -20.68
CA THR A 307 -20.76 11.13 -20.03
C THR A 307 -20.95 9.73 -20.63
N ASP A 308 -21.80 8.91 -19.98
CA ASP A 308 -22.32 7.68 -20.58
C ASP A 308 -23.53 7.97 -21.48
N ASN A 309 -24.10 6.88 -22.02
CA ASN A 309 -25.28 6.93 -22.88
C ASN A 309 -26.61 6.91 -22.11
N GLY A 310 -26.62 7.42 -20.87
CA GLY A 310 -27.81 7.44 -20.02
C GLY A 310 -28.91 8.39 -20.56
N ALA A 311 -30.18 8.02 -20.33
CA ALA A 311 -31.33 8.84 -20.74
C ALA A 311 -31.31 10.26 -20.13
N GLU A 312 -30.65 10.44 -18.99
CA GLU A 312 -30.47 11.73 -18.32
C GLU A 312 -29.62 12.72 -19.12
N PHE A 313 -28.82 12.22 -20.05
CA PHE A 313 -27.96 13.04 -20.91
C PHE A 313 -28.51 13.18 -22.35
N SER A 314 -29.80 12.86 -22.55
CA SER A 314 -30.42 12.89 -23.88
C SER A 314 -30.66 14.32 -24.43
N ASP A 315 -30.47 15.35 -23.61
CA ASP A 315 -30.60 16.74 -24.01
C ASP A 315 -29.32 17.56 -23.75
N PRO A 316 -28.26 17.34 -24.55
CA PRO A 316 -27.01 18.08 -24.41
C PRO A 316 -27.15 19.56 -24.70
N VAL A 317 -28.09 19.93 -25.54
CA VAL A 317 -28.35 21.34 -25.91
C VAL A 317 -28.73 22.17 -24.68
N MET A 318 -29.59 21.66 -23.82
CA MET A 318 -29.98 22.34 -22.58
C MET A 318 -28.88 22.34 -21.50
N ILE A 319 -27.90 21.45 -21.60
CA ILE A 319 -26.74 21.45 -20.71
C ILE A 319 -25.68 22.44 -21.20
N GLU A 320 -25.44 22.54 -22.51
CA GLU A 320 -24.45 23.42 -23.12
C GLU A 320 -24.93 24.88 -23.21
N ASN A 321 -26.24 25.11 -23.09
CA ASN A 321 -26.85 26.42 -23.15
C ASN A 321 -27.67 26.73 -21.88
N TYR A 322 -27.99 27.99 -21.66
CA TYR A 322 -28.87 28.46 -20.60
C TYR A 322 -29.89 29.46 -21.12
N ARG A 323 -30.99 29.59 -20.41
CA ARG A 323 -31.99 30.58 -20.69
C ARG A 323 -31.74 31.82 -19.81
N PRO A 324 -31.38 32.97 -20.39
CA PRO A 324 -31.10 34.17 -19.60
C PRO A 324 -32.35 34.75 -18.97
N ASP A 325 -33.49 34.62 -19.64
CA ASP A 325 -34.81 35.13 -19.21
C ASP A 325 -35.87 34.06 -19.55
N PRO A 326 -36.08 33.08 -18.66
CA PRO A 326 -37.02 32.00 -18.93
C PRO A 326 -38.51 32.45 -18.85
N GLU A 327 -38.80 33.57 -18.19
CA GLU A 327 -40.17 34.07 -18.00
C GLU A 327 -40.66 34.87 -19.21
N HIS A 328 -39.84 35.80 -19.72
CA HIS A 328 -40.25 36.70 -20.80
C HIS A 328 -39.74 36.21 -22.17
N ASN A 329 -38.65 35.42 -22.23
CA ASN A 329 -38.12 34.89 -23.48
C ASN A 329 -37.71 33.42 -23.35
N PRO A 330 -38.68 32.49 -23.25
CA PRO A 330 -38.41 31.08 -22.96
C PRO A 330 -37.69 30.34 -24.08
N THR A 331 -37.66 30.87 -25.30
CA THR A 331 -37.00 30.24 -26.46
C THR A 331 -35.56 30.68 -26.63
N LYS A 332 -35.16 31.80 -26.04
CA LYS A 332 -33.79 32.34 -26.18
C LYS A 332 -32.81 31.50 -25.39
N LEU A 333 -31.85 30.89 -26.10
CA LEU A 333 -30.72 30.13 -25.51
C LEU A 333 -29.42 30.86 -25.75
N LEU A 334 -28.59 30.94 -24.72
CA LEU A 334 -27.22 31.45 -24.82
C LEU A 334 -26.20 30.33 -24.45
N PRO A 335 -25.09 30.23 -25.20
CA PRO A 335 -24.11 29.19 -24.97
C PRO A 335 -23.35 29.41 -23.64
N ARG A 336 -23.15 28.35 -22.87
CA ARG A 336 -22.27 28.33 -21.70
C ARG A 336 -20.81 28.26 -22.06
N GLY A 337 -20.49 27.87 -23.29
CA GLY A 337 -19.09 27.63 -23.73
C GLY A 337 -18.51 26.33 -23.20
N VAL A 338 -19.31 25.29 -23.14
CA VAL A 338 -18.92 23.94 -22.71
C VAL A 338 -19.36 22.90 -23.76
N ARG A 339 -18.69 21.74 -23.78
CA ARG A 339 -19.00 20.66 -24.72
C ARG A 339 -19.24 19.36 -23.99
N PHE A 340 -20.24 18.59 -24.47
CA PHE A 340 -20.60 17.29 -23.95
C PHE A 340 -20.30 16.19 -24.98
N TRP A 341 -19.62 15.15 -24.52
CA TRP A 341 -19.22 14.01 -25.30
C TRP A 341 -19.76 12.73 -24.68
N TYR A 342 -19.98 11.71 -25.49
CA TYR A 342 -20.50 10.42 -25.07
C TYR A 342 -19.46 9.35 -25.20
N ALA A 343 -19.20 8.64 -24.09
CA ALA A 343 -18.35 7.43 -24.08
C ALA A 343 -19.06 6.28 -24.83
N ASP A 344 -18.28 5.36 -25.32
CA ASP A 344 -18.83 4.14 -25.90
C ASP A 344 -19.56 3.31 -24.84
N PRO A 345 -20.66 2.65 -25.22
CA PRO A 345 -21.41 1.79 -24.30
C PRO A 345 -20.49 0.73 -23.67
N TYR A 346 -20.63 0.52 -22.35
CA TYR A 346 -19.91 -0.51 -21.60
C TYR A 346 -18.37 -0.39 -21.61
N CYS A 347 -17.84 0.76 -21.97
CA CYS A 347 -16.41 1.03 -21.99
C CYS A 347 -15.99 1.84 -20.76
N SER A 348 -15.76 1.14 -19.64
CA SER A 348 -15.35 1.76 -18.38
C SER A 348 -13.98 2.45 -18.45
N THR A 349 -13.14 2.02 -19.39
CA THR A 349 -11.83 2.64 -19.63
C THR A 349 -11.89 4.07 -20.11
N HIS A 350 -13.04 4.52 -20.61
CA HIS A 350 -13.23 5.90 -21.06
C HIS A 350 -13.44 6.89 -19.89
N LYS A 351 -13.94 6.41 -18.73
CA LYS A 351 -14.24 7.22 -17.55
C LYS A 351 -13.59 6.62 -16.27
N PRO A 352 -12.27 6.48 -16.21
CA PRO A 352 -11.61 5.75 -15.14
C PRO A 352 -11.66 6.47 -13.77
N HIS A 353 -11.75 7.80 -13.78
CA HIS A 353 -11.72 8.59 -12.55
C HIS A 353 -13.03 8.48 -11.78
N ILE A 354 -14.17 8.61 -12.45
CA ILE A 354 -15.48 8.55 -11.80
C ILE A 354 -15.78 7.13 -11.30
N GLU A 355 -15.33 6.08 -12.00
CA GLU A 355 -15.52 4.72 -11.53
C GLU A 355 -14.80 4.45 -10.22
N ARG A 356 -13.58 4.96 -10.07
CA ARG A 356 -12.82 4.87 -8.82
C ARG A 356 -13.50 5.62 -7.67
N VAL A 357 -14.11 6.77 -7.94
CA VAL A 357 -14.89 7.52 -6.95
C VAL A 357 -16.14 6.75 -6.56
N HIS A 358 -16.78 6.07 -7.50
CA HIS A 358 -17.91 5.19 -7.19
C HIS A 358 -17.52 4.06 -6.23
N GLU A 359 -16.31 3.53 -6.31
CA GLU A 359 -15.81 2.56 -5.33
C GLU A 359 -15.77 3.17 -3.93
N ASP A 360 -15.30 4.42 -3.76
CA ASP A 360 -15.28 5.12 -2.48
C ASP A 360 -16.70 5.42 -1.97
N ILE A 361 -17.59 5.93 -2.83
CA ILE A 361 -19.01 6.14 -2.49
C ILE A 361 -19.68 4.84 -2.05
N ARG A 362 -19.37 3.72 -2.72
CA ARG A 362 -19.94 2.39 -2.42
C ARG A 362 -19.51 1.79 -1.08
N ARG A 363 -18.47 2.30 -0.47
CA ARG A 363 -18.11 1.93 0.92
C ARG A 363 -19.13 2.46 1.92
N VAL A 364 -19.72 3.62 1.66
CA VAL A 364 -20.75 4.24 2.50
C VAL A 364 -22.15 3.83 2.02
N LEU A 365 -22.41 3.97 0.72
CA LEU A 365 -23.69 3.69 0.07
C LEU A 365 -23.63 2.38 -0.71
N MET A 366 -23.74 1.26 -0.01
CA MET A 366 -23.57 -0.07 -0.56
C MET A 366 -24.56 -0.36 -1.71
N LYS A 367 -24.15 -1.17 -2.68
CA LYS A 367 -25.01 -1.57 -3.81
C LYS A 367 -26.26 -2.28 -3.30
N GLY A 368 -27.44 -1.83 -3.76
CA GLY A 368 -28.74 -2.36 -3.33
C GLY A 368 -29.35 -1.60 -2.14
N THR A 369 -28.65 -0.62 -1.58
CA THR A 369 -29.19 0.26 -0.54
C THR A 369 -30.12 1.31 -1.17
N SER A 370 -31.30 1.50 -0.59
CA SER A 370 -32.22 2.57 -1.02
C SER A 370 -31.72 3.94 -0.58
N PHE A 371 -31.76 4.91 -1.49
CA PHE A 371 -31.41 6.29 -1.19
C PHE A 371 -32.61 7.15 -0.78
N ASN A 372 -33.82 6.57 -0.68
CA ASN A 372 -35.05 7.33 -0.40
C ASN A 372 -35.02 8.06 0.96
N ALA A 373 -34.32 7.49 1.93
CA ALA A 373 -34.18 8.09 3.27
C ALA A 373 -33.07 9.17 3.33
N LEU A 374 -32.35 9.41 2.23
CA LEU A 374 -31.29 10.42 2.16
C LEU A 374 -31.83 11.77 1.71
N ASP A 375 -31.18 12.79 2.19
CA ASP A 375 -31.25 14.17 1.72
C ASP A 375 -29.93 14.60 1.07
N GLN A 376 -29.90 15.80 0.52
CA GLN A 376 -28.68 16.32 -0.12
C GLN A 376 -27.56 16.56 0.90
N ASP A 377 -27.88 16.94 2.13
CA ASP A 377 -26.88 17.20 3.17
C ASP A 377 -26.14 15.93 3.58
N GLY A 378 -26.85 14.80 3.67
CA GLY A 378 -26.22 13.49 3.87
C GLY A 378 -25.28 13.11 2.72
N ILE A 379 -25.64 13.43 1.48
CA ILE A 379 -24.77 13.23 0.32
C ILE A 379 -23.55 14.16 0.36
N ASN A 380 -23.75 15.44 0.71
CA ASN A 380 -22.65 16.42 0.85
C ASN A 380 -21.67 16.00 1.95
N LEU A 381 -22.17 15.40 3.05
CA LEU A 381 -21.34 14.81 4.09
C LEU A 381 -20.48 13.67 3.52
N VAL A 382 -21.08 12.72 2.81
CA VAL A 382 -20.33 11.62 2.16
C VAL A 382 -19.25 12.17 1.23
N MET A 383 -19.61 13.13 0.37
CA MET A 383 -18.66 13.73 -0.57
C MET A 383 -17.57 14.54 0.11
N SER A 384 -17.85 15.17 1.25
CA SER A 384 -16.85 15.83 2.09
C SER A 384 -15.77 14.83 2.56
N HIS A 385 -16.17 13.66 3.02
CA HIS A 385 -15.24 12.60 3.42
C HIS A 385 -14.48 12.00 2.23
N VAL A 386 -15.15 11.74 1.10
CA VAL A 386 -14.49 11.24 -0.13
C VAL A 386 -13.43 12.21 -0.64
N ASN A 387 -13.75 13.51 -0.68
CA ASN A 387 -12.84 14.55 -1.17
C ASN A 387 -11.73 14.92 -0.18
N SER A 388 -11.83 14.51 1.07
CA SER A 388 -10.80 14.73 2.10
C SER A 388 -9.86 13.54 2.28
N MET A 389 -10.05 12.46 1.53
CA MET A 389 -9.15 11.30 1.58
C MET A 389 -7.89 11.56 0.74
N HIS A 390 -6.71 11.30 1.32
CA HIS A 390 -5.43 11.42 0.61
C HIS A 390 -5.34 10.38 -0.52
N LYS A 391 -4.93 10.81 -1.71
CA LYS A 391 -4.83 9.97 -2.90
C LYS A 391 -3.41 9.94 -3.45
N PRO A 392 -2.82 8.74 -3.69
CA PRO A 392 -1.47 8.63 -4.26
C PRO A 392 -1.35 9.27 -5.65
N SER A 393 -2.42 9.21 -6.45
CA SER A 393 -2.48 9.84 -7.78
C SER A 393 -2.37 11.36 -7.76
N LEU A 394 -2.57 11.99 -6.60
CA LEU A 394 -2.44 13.43 -6.39
C LEU A 394 -1.19 13.80 -5.57
N GLY A 395 -0.18 12.93 -5.52
CA GLY A 395 1.01 13.13 -4.71
C GLY A 395 0.71 13.08 -3.21
N ASP A 396 -0.13 12.16 -2.81
CA ASP A 396 -0.61 11.97 -1.43
C ASP A 396 -1.35 13.19 -0.84
N ARG A 397 -1.92 14.04 -1.71
CA ARG A 397 -2.78 15.18 -1.32
C ARG A 397 -4.26 14.82 -1.41
N THR A 398 -5.11 15.65 -0.79
CA THR A 398 -6.56 15.46 -0.87
C THR A 398 -7.15 16.13 -2.12
N PRO A 399 -8.19 15.56 -2.74
CA PRO A 399 -8.91 16.21 -3.83
C PRO A 399 -9.40 17.63 -3.46
N TYR A 400 -9.83 17.82 -2.21
CA TYR A 400 -10.27 19.13 -1.70
C TYR A 400 -9.14 20.17 -1.78
N ASP A 401 -7.94 19.84 -1.29
CA ASP A 401 -6.80 20.77 -1.27
C ASP A 401 -6.32 21.11 -2.69
N VAL A 402 -6.22 20.11 -3.56
CA VAL A 402 -5.81 20.30 -4.95
C VAL A 402 -6.80 21.18 -5.71
N PHE A 403 -8.11 21.00 -5.44
CA PHE A 403 -9.16 21.83 -6.06
C PHE A 403 -9.09 23.28 -5.60
N ILE A 404 -8.92 23.52 -4.30
CA ILE A 404 -8.78 24.89 -3.76
C ILE A 404 -7.50 25.57 -4.28
N GLU A 405 -6.38 24.85 -4.32
CA GLU A 405 -5.12 25.36 -4.87
C GLU A 405 -5.30 25.81 -6.33
N LYS A 406 -5.99 25.00 -7.13
CA LYS A 406 -6.18 25.28 -8.56
C LYS A 406 -7.18 26.42 -8.83
N HIS A 407 -8.28 26.48 -8.09
CA HIS A 407 -9.39 27.38 -8.37
C HIS A 407 -9.51 28.56 -7.40
N GLY A 408 -8.66 28.59 -6.36
CA GLY A 408 -8.60 29.68 -5.38
C GLY A 408 -9.92 29.93 -4.65
N GLU A 409 -10.20 31.20 -4.41
CA GLU A 409 -11.38 31.65 -3.67
C GLU A 409 -12.70 31.30 -4.37
N SER A 410 -12.73 31.30 -5.71
CA SER A 410 -13.91 30.88 -6.47
C SER A 410 -14.25 29.39 -6.26
N GLY A 411 -13.23 28.55 -6.18
CA GLY A 411 -13.39 27.14 -5.85
C GLY A 411 -13.89 26.94 -4.43
N ARG A 412 -13.34 27.68 -3.46
CA ARG A 412 -13.76 27.66 -2.05
C ARG A 412 -15.24 28.02 -1.92
N LYS A 413 -15.66 29.16 -2.48
CA LYS A 413 -17.06 29.61 -2.46
C LYS A 413 -18.02 28.59 -3.08
N LEU A 414 -17.62 27.95 -4.18
CA LEU A 414 -18.41 26.88 -4.78
C LEU A 414 -18.61 25.70 -3.81
N LEU A 415 -17.53 25.20 -3.19
CA LEU A 415 -17.62 24.06 -2.27
C LEU A 415 -18.44 24.39 -1.03
N GLU A 416 -18.27 25.58 -0.47
CA GLU A 416 -19.05 26.08 0.68
C GLU A 416 -20.55 26.17 0.34
N ALA A 417 -20.89 26.75 -0.81
CA ALA A 417 -22.28 26.84 -1.27
C ALA A 417 -22.92 25.47 -1.54
N LEU A 418 -22.12 24.47 -1.91
CA LEU A 418 -22.55 23.08 -2.08
C LEU A 418 -22.48 22.26 -0.78
N GLY A 419 -22.13 22.86 0.35
CA GLY A 419 -22.03 22.17 1.63
C GLY A 419 -20.88 21.16 1.72
N ILE A 420 -19.88 21.23 0.83
CA ILE A 420 -18.69 20.37 0.85
C ILE A 420 -17.61 20.99 1.74
N ARG A 421 -17.20 20.26 2.76
CA ARG A 421 -16.24 20.72 3.78
C ARG A 421 -15.02 19.83 3.83
N LYS A 422 -13.87 20.41 4.20
CA LYS A 422 -12.68 19.63 4.47
C LYS A 422 -12.83 18.90 5.80
N VAL A 423 -12.54 17.60 5.79
CA VAL A 423 -12.54 16.74 6.97
C VAL A 423 -11.07 16.42 7.36
N PRO A 424 -10.68 16.55 8.64
CA PRO A 424 -9.33 16.16 9.08
C PRO A 424 -9.04 14.69 8.77
N GLY A 425 -7.81 14.37 8.34
CA GLY A 425 -7.44 13.05 7.82
C GLY A 425 -7.86 11.89 8.73
N ASN A 426 -7.58 11.97 10.03
CA ASN A 426 -7.93 10.90 10.99
C ASN A 426 -9.43 10.79 11.30
N GLN A 427 -10.24 11.77 10.87
CA GLN A 427 -11.69 11.77 11.03
C GLN A 427 -12.41 11.28 9.76
N VAL A 428 -11.71 11.18 8.63
CA VAL A 428 -12.29 10.67 7.39
C VAL A 428 -12.89 9.28 7.63
N THR A 429 -14.13 9.11 7.22
CA THR A 429 -14.92 7.89 7.45
C THR A 429 -15.61 7.49 6.16
N LEU A 430 -15.29 6.31 5.64
CA LEU A 430 -15.93 5.71 4.47
C LEU A 430 -16.61 4.40 4.86
N HIS A 431 -17.55 4.50 5.78
CA HIS A 431 -18.32 3.38 6.31
C HIS A 431 -19.79 3.79 6.47
N PRO A 432 -20.77 2.89 6.31
CA PRO A 432 -22.20 3.19 6.42
C PRO A 432 -22.63 3.90 7.71
N PHE A 433 -21.92 3.71 8.82
CA PHE A 433 -22.26 4.39 10.07
C PHE A 433 -22.10 5.92 10.01
N LEU A 434 -21.40 6.45 9.00
CA LEU A 434 -21.31 7.89 8.76
C LEU A 434 -22.70 8.56 8.67
N LEU A 435 -23.68 7.84 8.12
CA LEU A 435 -25.07 8.33 7.89
C LEU A 435 -26.04 7.93 9.01
N GLY A 436 -25.53 7.41 10.14
CA GLY A 436 -26.30 7.06 11.32
C GLY A 436 -26.90 5.66 11.34
N GLN A 437 -27.48 5.28 12.50
CA GLN A 437 -27.91 3.89 12.78
C GLN A 437 -28.95 3.32 11.81
N LYS A 438 -29.86 4.12 11.29
CA LYS A 438 -30.88 3.66 10.31
C LYS A 438 -30.22 3.13 9.03
N PHE A 439 -29.18 3.79 8.60
CA PHE A 439 -28.42 3.40 7.39
C PHE A 439 -27.57 2.18 7.63
N GLN A 440 -26.96 2.06 8.80
CA GLN A 440 -26.15 0.89 9.19
C GLN A 440 -26.97 -0.39 9.21
N ARG A 441 -28.14 -0.37 9.85
CA ARG A 441 -29.04 -1.55 9.88
C ARG A 441 -29.42 -2.05 8.47
N HIS A 442 -29.52 -1.15 7.50
CA HIS A 442 -29.81 -1.53 6.12
C HIS A 442 -28.58 -2.11 5.42
N ALA A 443 -27.41 -1.53 5.66
CA ALA A 443 -26.12 -2.03 5.16
C ALA A 443 -25.83 -3.45 5.68
N ASP A 444 -26.03 -3.70 6.98
CA ASP A 444 -25.87 -5.01 7.60
C ASP A 444 -26.78 -6.06 6.97
N LYS A 445 -28.05 -5.73 6.69
CA LYS A 445 -28.97 -6.63 5.98
C LYS A 445 -28.51 -6.96 4.56
N VAL A 446 -27.93 -6.00 3.84
CA VAL A 446 -27.39 -6.21 2.50
C VAL A 446 -26.15 -7.11 2.55
N THR A 447 -25.30 -6.94 3.54
CA THR A 447 -24.10 -7.76 3.75
C THR A 447 -24.47 -9.20 4.08
N LEU A 448 -25.40 -9.42 5.01
CA LEU A 448 -25.89 -10.75 5.38
C LEU A 448 -26.49 -11.49 4.18
N ARG A 449 -27.27 -10.82 3.33
CA ARG A 449 -27.81 -11.43 2.09
C ARG A 449 -26.71 -11.80 1.10
N LYS A 450 -25.64 -11.03 0.98
CA LYS A 450 -24.51 -11.34 0.09
C LYS A 450 -23.70 -12.54 0.57
N ASN A 451 -23.60 -12.74 1.88
CA ASN A 451 -22.85 -13.84 2.49
C ASN A 451 -23.66 -15.15 2.61
N GLY A 452 -24.85 -15.21 1.99
CA GLY A 452 -25.65 -16.44 1.95
C GLY A 452 -26.41 -16.77 3.23
N VAL A 453 -26.38 -15.89 4.24
CA VAL A 453 -27.19 -16.05 5.46
C VAL A 453 -28.62 -15.63 5.14
N THR A 454 -29.43 -16.57 4.65
CA THR A 454 -30.87 -16.41 4.53
C THR A 454 -31.48 -16.57 5.93
N ASN A 455 -32.07 -15.51 6.47
CA ASN A 455 -32.97 -15.66 7.62
C ASN A 455 -34.03 -16.74 7.29
N GLY A 456 -34.12 -17.71 8.18
CA GLY A 456 -34.97 -18.88 8.00
C GLY A 456 -36.37 -18.52 7.51
N LYS A 457 -36.86 -19.28 6.54
CA LYS A 457 -38.26 -19.29 6.15
C LYS A 457 -39.10 -19.51 7.40
N LYS A 458 -40.05 -18.60 7.66
CA LYS A 458 -41.16 -18.92 8.56
C LYS A 458 -41.80 -20.20 8.09
N PRO A 459 -42.08 -21.17 8.96
CA PRO A 459 -42.85 -22.33 8.57
C PRO A 459 -44.23 -21.87 8.07
N GLY A 460 -44.57 -22.27 6.85
CA GLY A 460 -45.90 -22.05 6.29
C GLY A 460 -46.95 -22.81 7.11
N PRO A 461 -48.23 -22.37 7.10
CA PRO A 461 -49.26 -23.03 7.83
C PRO A 461 -49.41 -24.47 7.32
N GLU A 462 -49.45 -25.47 8.23
CA GLU A 462 -49.72 -26.86 7.96
C GLU A 462 -51.05 -27.02 7.22
N SER A 463 -51.00 -27.52 6.00
CA SER A 463 -52.20 -27.97 5.28
C SER A 463 -52.72 -29.21 5.97
N LYS A 464 -53.88 -29.11 6.64
CA LYS A 464 -54.67 -30.23 7.11
C LYS A 464 -55.01 -31.13 5.91
N LYS A 465 -54.57 -32.39 5.95
CA LYS A 465 -55.05 -33.45 5.05
C LYS A 465 -56.52 -33.75 5.38
N PRO A 466 -57.39 -33.88 4.39
CA PRO A 466 -58.77 -34.41 4.65
C PRO A 466 -58.71 -35.90 4.99
N GLY A 467 -59.38 -36.27 6.05
CA GLY A 467 -59.54 -37.64 6.47
C GLY A 467 -60.35 -38.46 5.41
N SER A 468 -59.87 -39.66 5.14
CA SER A 468 -60.61 -40.69 4.42
C SER A 468 -61.49 -41.45 5.41
N ASP A 469 -62.78 -41.18 5.38
CA ASP A 469 -63.75 -42.13 5.81
C ASP A 469 -64.01 -43.12 4.66
N LYS A 470 -63.68 -44.32 4.84
CA LYS A 470 -64.28 -45.64 4.71
C LYS A 470 -63.26 -46.75 4.53
#